data_c188b3ce9b2429267d4c5c6514f1e084
#
_entry.id   c188b3ce9b2429267d4c5c6514f1e084
#
_cell.length_a   1.000
_cell.length_b   1.000
_cell.length_c   1.000
_cell.angle_alpha   90.00
_cell.angle_beta   90.00
_cell.angle_gamma   90.00
#
_symmetry.space_group_name_H-M   'P 1'
#
loop_
_entity.id
_entity.type
_entity.pdbx_description
1 polymer ?
#
loop_
_entity_poly.entity_id
_entity_poly.type
_entity_poly.pdbx_seq_one_letter_code
_entity_poly.pdbx_strand_id
1 'polypeptide(L)'
;MKAVLYFSAKWCMPCKKLRPAVERVCESVGIPFEFHDIDAEPDFAFAHGIQHVPTIVLRDGSTGAQRVPQGTWASIRKQIRDWALG
;
A
#
# COMPACT_ATOMS: atom_id res chain seq x y z
N MET A 1 10.57 11.35 0.19
CA MET A 1 10.73 10.05 -0.48
C MET A 1 9.39 9.32 -0.52
N LYS A 2 9.02 8.79 -1.66
CA LYS A 2 7.75 8.08 -1.83
C LYS A 2 7.88 6.63 -1.39
N ALA A 3 6.81 6.07 -0.81
CA ALA A 3 6.75 4.67 -0.43
C ALA A 3 5.31 4.18 -0.53
N VAL A 4 5.15 2.89 -0.78
CA VAL A 4 3.85 2.22 -0.77
C VAL A 4 3.77 1.39 0.50
N LEU A 5 2.76 1.68 1.32
CA LEU A 5 2.48 0.91 2.53
C LEU A 5 1.36 -0.08 2.21
N TYR A 6 1.60 -1.34 2.53
CA TYR A 6 0.64 -2.41 2.28
C TYR A 6 0.18 -3.00 3.61
N PHE A 7 -1.07 -2.71 3.98
CA PHE A 7 -1.65 -3.21 5.23
C PHE A 7 -2.35 -4.54 4.99
N SER A 8 -2.00 -5.54 5.77
CA SER A 8 -2.41 -6.92 5.60
C SER A 8 -2.66 -7.58 6.96
N ALA A 9 -3.12 -8.82 6.92
CA ALA A 9 -3.26 -9.68 8.11
C ALA A 9 -3.01 -11.12 7.71
N LYS A 10 -2.52 -11.92 8.65
CA LYS A 10 -2.21 -13.33 8.36
C LYS A 10 -3.44 -14.14 7.96
N TRP A 11 -4.61 -13.76 8.46
CA TRP A 11 -5.88 -14.43 8.15
C TRP A 11 -6.52 -13.95 6.85
N CYS A 12 -5.96 -12.95 6.19
CA CYS A 12 -6.54 -12.33 4.99
C CYS A 12 -5.99 -12.99 3.73
N MET A 13 -6.76 -13.89 3.13
CA MET A 13 -6.36 -14.57 1.89
C MET A 13 -6.24 -13.60 0.70
N PRO A 14 -7.17 -12.67 0.48
CA PRO A 14 -7.00 -11.68 -0.60
C PRO A 14 -5.72 -10.86 -0.47
N CYS A 15 -5.30 -10.56 0.77
CA CYS A 15 -4.05 -9.84 1.03
C CYS A 15 -2.85 -10.63 0.53
N LYS A 16 -2.84 -11.94 0.79
CA LYS A 16 -1.74 -12.83 0.38
C LYS A 16 -1.67 -12.95 -1.13
N LYS A 17 -2.82 -12.99 -1.79
CA LYS A 17 -2.88 -13.10 -3.26
C LYS A 17 -2.46 -11.81 -3.94
N LEU A 18 -2.83 -10.68 -3.39
CA LEU A 18 -2.54 -9.36 -3.98
C LEU A 18 -1.10 -8.93 -3.77
N ARG A 19 -0.50 -9.31 -2.65
CA ARG A 19 0.84 -8.84 -2.27
C ARG A 19 1.89 -8.96 -3.38
N PRO A 20 2.04 -10.12 -4.06
CA PRO A 20 3.07 -10.23 -5.11
C PRO A 20 2.88 -9.23 -6.25
N ALA A 21 1.63 -8.93 -6.60
CA ALA A 21 1.34 -7.97 -7.66
C ALA A 21 1.73 -6.54 -7.24
N VAL A 22 1.45 -6.17 -5.98
CA VAL A 22 1.83 -4.86 -5.45
C VAL A 22 3.34 -4.73 -5.37
N GLU A 23 4.03 -5.77 -4.89
CA GLU A 23 5.49 -5.77 -4.83
C GLU A 23 6.10 -5.59 -6.22
N ARG A 24 5.56 -6.27 -7.24
CA ARG A 24 6.06 -6.17 -8.61
C ARG A 24 5.92 -4.77 -9.18
N VAL A 25 4.79 -4.11 -8.96
CA VAL A 25 4.63 -2.75 -9.50
C VAL A 25 5.54 -1.77 -8.76
N CYS A 26 5.73 -1.92 -7.46
CA CYS A 26 6.66 -1.09 -6.70
C CYS A 26 8.09 -1.26 -7.21
N GLU A 27 8.51 -2.50 -7.45
CA GLU A 27 9.83 -2.79 -7.98
C GLU A 27 10.00 -2.18 -9.38
N SER A 28 8.99 -2.29 -10.24
CA SER A 28 9.06 -1.78 -11.61
C SER A 28 9.21 -0.26 -11.68
N VAL A 29 8.71 0.47 -10.69
CA VAL A 29 8.80 1.94 -10.66
C VAL A 29 9.84 2.46 -9.65
N GLY A 30 10.53 1.56 -8.97
CA GLY A 30 11.61 1.92 -8.05
C GLY A 30 11.13 2.57 -6.75
N ILE A 31 9.94 2.21 -6.28
CA ILE A 31 9.38 2.73 -5.03
C ILE A 31 9.48 1.66 -3.94
N PRO A 32 9.94 2.01 -2.72
CA PRO A 32 9.95 1.06 -1.60
C PRO A 32 8.56 0.53 -1.29
N PHE A 33 8.49 -0.77 -1.03
CA PHE A 33 7.28 -1.47 -0.60
C PHE A 33 7.43 -1.77 0.90
N GLU A 34 6.48 -1.31 1.72
CA GLU A 34 6.47 -1.57 3.15
C GLU A 34 5.28 -2.47 3.49
N PHE A 35 5.58 -3.61 4.10
CA PHE A 35 4.56 -4.56 4.55
C PHE A 35 4.25 -4.33 6.02
N HIS A 36 2.96 -4.15 6.34
CA HIS A 36 2.51 -3.93 7.70
C HIS A 36 1.37 -4.90 8.03
N ASP A 37 1.58 -5.71 9.07
CA ASP A 37 0.57 -6.62 9.61
C ASP A 37 -0.22 -5.85 10.68
N ILE A 38 -1.52 -5.69 10.47
CA ILE A 38 -2.37 -4.89 11.38
C ILE A 38 -2.46 -5.50 12.77
N ASP A 39 -2.27 -6.81 12.91
CA ASP A 39 -2.32 -7.49 14.19
C ASP A 39 -1.00 -7.34 14.96
N ALA A 40 0.11 -7.25 14.22
CA ALA A 40 1.43 -7.02 14.82
C ALA A 40 1.67 -5.54 15.13
N GLU A 41 1.04 -4.64 14.38
CA GLU A 41 1.23 -3.20 14.52
C GLU A 41 -0.13 -2.48 14.63
N PRO A 42 -0.94 -2.80 15.67
CA PRO A 42 -2.29 -2.25 15.78
C PRO A 42 -2.32 -0.72 15.92
N ASP A 43 -1.38 -0.15 16.66
CA ASP A 43 -1.33 1.31 16.85
C ASP A 43 -0.98 2.03 15.56
N PHE A 44 -0.06 1.47 14.79
CA PHE A 44 0.34 2.03 13.51
C PHE A 44 -0.83 1.99 12.51
N ALA A 45 -1.54 0.86 12.45
CA ALA A 45 -2.72 0.71 11.61
C ALA A 45 -3.82 1.69 12.02
N PHE A 46 -4.05 1.83 13.33
CA PHE A 46 -5.05 2.76 13.84
C PHE A 46 -4.71 4.21 13.47
N ALA A 47 -3.44 4.59 13.62
CA ALA A 47 -2.97 5.93 13.27
C ALA A 47 -3.18 6.25 11.80
N HIS A 48 -3.17 5.25 10.91
CA HIS A 48 -3.43 5.41 9.49
C HIS A 48 -4.91 5.26 9.12
N GLY A 49 -5.79 5.06 10.11
CA GLY A 49 -7.21 4.92 9.86
C GLY A 49 -7.59 3.65 9.11
N ILE A 50 -6.81 2.58 9.26
CA ILE A 50 -7.05 1.32 8.53
C ILE A 50 -8.26 0.61 9.13
N GLN A 51 -9.31 0.44 8.33
CA GLN A 51 -10.56 -0.19 8.75
C GLN A 51 -10.77 -1.56 8.12
N HIS A 52 -10.03 -1.89 7.08
CA HIS A 52 -10.12 -3.19 6.40
C HIS A 52 -8.79 -3.49 5.73
N VAL A 53 -8.61 -4.75 5.35
CA VAL A 53 -7.43 -5.21 4.61
C VAL A 53 -7.88 -6.00 3.38
N PRO A 54 -7.12 -6.01 2.28
CA PRO A 54 -5.88 -5.24 2.08
C PRO A 54 -6.15 -3.74 1.91
N THR A 55 -5.26 -2.90 2.43
CA THR A 55 -5.29 -1.45 2.18
C THR A 55 -3.91 -1.01 1.73
N ILE A 56 -3.89 -0.22 0.64
CA ILE A 56 -2.66 0.33 0.09
C ILE A 56 -2.66 1.83 0.39
N VAL A 57 -1.55 2.32 0.94
CA VAL A 57 -1.37 3.75 1.21
C VAL A 57 -0.17 4.25 0.42
N LEU A 58 -0.38 5.30 -0.37
CA LEU A 58 0.69 5.98 -1.10
C LEU A 58 1.17 7.14 -0.22
N ARG A 59 2.40 7.04 0.27
CA ARG A 59 2.97 8.05 1.17
C ARG A 59 4.11 8.79 0.51
N ASP A 60 4.05 10.13 0.53
CA ASP A 60 5.16 10.98 0.13
C ASP A 60 5.82 11.54 1.38
N GLY A 61 6.98 11.02 1.75
CA GLY A 61 7.70 11.44 2.94
C GLY A 61 8.26 12.85 2.87
N SER A 62 8.37 13.43 1.66
CA SER A 62 8.85 14.80 1.49
C SER A 62 7.82 15.84 1.92
N THR A 63 6.55 15.55 1.69
CA THR A 63 5.44 16.47 1.99
C THR A 63 4.57 15.99 3.14
N GLY A 64 4.68 14.72 3.53
CA GLY A 64 3.79 14.09 4.49
C GLY A 64 2.43 13.72 3.91
N ALA A 65 2.22 13.97 2.62
CA ALA A 65 0.94 13.65 1.97
C ALA A 65 0.74 12.15 1.85
N GLN A 66 -0.50 11.72 2.08
CA GLN A 66 -0.91 10.32 1.95
C GLN A 66 -2.19 10.21 1.15
N ARG A 67 -2.32 9.13 0.39
CA ARG A 67 -3.49 8.86 -0.42
C ARG A 67 -3.76 7.36 -0.49
N VAL A 68 -5.03 6.98 -0.43
CA VAL A 68 -5.46 5.59 -0.59
C VAL A 68 -6.06 5.44 -1.99
N PRO A 69 -5.41 4.74 -2.91
CA PRO A 69 -5.97 4.54 -4.25
C PRO A 69 -7.21 3.66 -4.19
N GLN A 70 -8.20 3.99 -5.01
CA GLN A 70 -9.50 3.33 -5.02
C GLN A 70 -9.78 2.68 -6.37
N GLY A 71 -10.62 1.65 -6.37
CA GLY A 71 -11.09 0.99 -7.57
C GLY A 71 -10.58 -0.43 -7.75
N THR A 72 -10.59 -0.91 -8.99
CA THR A 72 -10.09 -2.24 -9.34
C THR A 72 -8.57 -2.28 -9.20
N TRP A 73 -8.00 -3.50 -9.15
CA TRP A 73 -6.55 -3.63 -9.13
C TRP A 73 -5.90 -2.96 -10.35
N ALA A 74 -6.50 -3.09 -11.53
CA ALA A 74 -5.97 -2.44 -12.74
C ALA A 74 -5.88 -0.92 -12.56
N SER A 75 -6.91 -0.31 -11.98
CA SER A 75 -6.94 1.11 -11.68
C SER A 75 -5.92 1.49 -10.61
N ILE A 76 -5.86 0.72 -9.52
CA ILE A 76 -4.92 0.96 -8.44
C ILE A 76 -3.47 0.86 -8.92
N ARG A 77 -3.18 -0.14 -9.74
CA ARG A 77 -1.86 -0.33 -10.34
C ARG A 77 -1.45 0.90 -11.15
N LYS A 78 -2.36 1.42 -11.97
CA LYS A 78 -2.12 2.63 -12.75
C LYS A 78 -1.89 3.84 -11.85
N GLN A 79 -2.69 3.98 -10.79
CA GLN A 79 -2.54 5.08 -9.85
C GLN A 79 -1.18 5.05 -9.15
N ILE A 80 -0.70 3.87 -8.77
CA ILE A 80 0.63 3.72 -8.17
C ILE A 80 1.70 4.17 -9.16
N ARG A 81 1.63 3.70 -10.39
CA ARG A 81 2.62 4.06 -11.41
C ARG A 81 2.62 5.54 -11.72
N ASP A 82 1.44 6.13 -11.94
CA ASP A 82 1.33 7.56 -12.24
C ASP A 82 1.86 8.42 -11.09
N TRP A 83 1.50 8.05 -9.86
CA TRP A 83 1.98 8.75 -8.67
C TRP A 83 3.49 8.61 -8.49
N ALA A 84 4.03 7.41 -8.71
CA ALA A 84 5.46 7.16 -8.55
C ALA A 84 6.31 7.90 -9.56
N LEU A 85 5.81 8.03 -10.78
CA LEU A 85 6.54 8.65 -11.90
C LEU A 85 6.22 10.14 -12.07
N GLY A 86 5.16 10.60 -11.45
CA GLY A 86 4.77 12.02 -11.48
C GLY A 86 5.45 12.80 -10.36
#